data_af98caf9c0c7976734a4c23875471868
#
_entry.id   af98caf9c0c7976734a4c23875471868
#
_cell.length_a   1.000
_cell.length_b   1.000
_cell.length_c   1.000
_cell.angle_alpha   90.00
_cell.angle_beta   90.00
_cell.angle_gamma   90.00
#
_symmetry.space_group_name_H-M   'P 1'
#
loop_
_entity.id
_entity.type
_entity.pdbx_description
1 polymer ?
#
loop_
_entity_poly.entity_id
_entity_poly.type
_entity_poly.pdbx_seq_one_letter_code
_entity_poly.pdbx_strand_id
1 'polypeptide(L)'
;MNFLRTISTSVTAVAATVLLAGTLHAADVSMANGSVQFHTPDDWVDILDTQGDPEVHVFQVPDSSPTGKVSLSRVTVTVKQVADISGFQQYVATTSAKALVLPGYKAAAAAPKPNTFVYTAQENGVQYSYSERYWFKNGVAVELRCLRPSQSDAGAAWKAAFEKGCDMIAAKLK
;
A
#
# COMPACT_ATOMS: atom_id res chain seq x y z
N MET A 1 23.86 -17.28 76.28
CA MET A 1 24.37 -16.46 75.16
C MET A 1 24.02 -17.20 73.88
N ASN A 2 22.87 -16.86 73.29
CA ASN A 2 22.38 -17.53 72.07
C ASN A 2 22.56 -16.56 70.83
N PHE A 3 23.41 -16.98 69.92
CA PHE A 3 23.59 -16.28 68.63
C PHE A 3 22.59 -16.82 67.62
N LEU A 4 21.59 -16.01 67.26
CA LEU A 4 20.74 -16.24 66.06
C LEU A 4 21.49 -15.79 64.85
N ARG A 5 21.75 -16.69 63.89
CA ARG A 5 22.22 -16.41 62.54
C ARG A 5 20.99 -16.23 61.63
N THR A 6 20.81 -15.02 61.15
CA THR A 6 19.82 -14.69 60.10
C THR A 6 20.41 -15.03 58.73
N ILE A 7 19.78 -15.96 58.00
CA ILE A 7 20.12 -16.31 56.63
C ILE A 7 19.24 -15.46 55.70
N SER A 8 19.88 -14.54 54.97
CA SER A 8 19.21 -13.70 53.98
C SER A 8 19.24 -14.42 52.63
N THR A 9 18.09 -14.87 52.16
CA THR A 9 17.91 -15.49 50.85
C THR A 9 17.55 -14.41 49.84
N SER A 10 18.50 -14.07 48.95
CA SER A 10 18.29 -13.14 47.82
C SER A 10 17.59 -13.88 46.68
N VAL A 11 16.35 -13.54 46.40
CA VAL A 11 15.62 -14.02 45.23
C VAL A 11 15.96 -13.10 44.02
N THR A 12 16.72 -13.63 43.09
CA THR A 12 17.04 -12.96 41.85
C THR A 12 15.89 -13.21 40.86
N ALA A 13 15.06 -12.21 40.62
CA ALA A 13 14.01 -12.26 39.58
C ALA A 13 14.64 -12.05 38.20
N VAL A 14 14.69 -13.08 37.38
CA VAL A 14 15.05 -13.03 35.97
C VAL A 14 13.83 -12.58 35.20
N ALA A 15 13.82 -11.32 34.77
CA ALA A 15 12.81 -10.81 33.83
C ALA A 15 13.11 -11.30 32.40
N ALA A 16 12.37 -12.30 31.93
CA ALA A 16 12.43 -12.75 30.56
C ALA A 16 11.69 -11.75 29.69
N THR A 17 12.42 -10.91 28.97
CA THR A 17 11.88 -10.04 27.90
C THR A 17 11.56 -10.89 26.68
N VAL A 18 10.29 -11.23 26.49
CA VAL A 18 9.81 -11.87 25.25
C VAL A 18 9.77 -10.79 24.17
N LEU A 19 10.77 -10.77 23.30
CA LEU A 19 10.74 -10.02 22.03
C LEU A 19 9.74 -10.72 21.11
N LEU A 20 8.53 -10.19 21.01
CA LEU A 20 7.58 -10.53 19.93
C LEU A 20 8.18 -10.01 18.62
N ALA A 21 8.97 -10.81 17.94
CA ALA A 21 9.30 -10.61 16.55
C ALA A 21 8.00 -10.84 15.78
N GLY A 22 7.30 -9.75 15.44
CA GLY A 22 6.18 -9.78 14.51
C GLY A 22 6.70 -10.33 13.18
N THR A 23 6.26 -11.51 12.79
CA THR A 23 6.52 -12.08 11.48
C THR A 23 5.79 -11.23 10.46
N LEU A 24 6.52 -10.51 9.62
CA LEU A 24 5.99 -9.86 8.43
C LEU A 24 5.50 -10.97 7.49
N HIS A 25 4.20 -11.15 7.40
CA HIS A 25 3.59 -12.11 6.48
C HIS A 25 2.85 -11.34 5.39
N ALA A 26 2.88 -11.88 4.16
CA ALA A 26 1.97 -11.46 3.11
C ALA A 26 0.55 -11.42 3.66
N ALA A 27 -0.14 -10.29 3.48
CA ALA A 27 -1.51 -10.18 3.90
C ALA A 27 -2.43 -10.68 2.78
N ASP A 28 -3.34 -11.61 3.13
CA ASP A 28 -4.48 -11.98 2.31
C ASP A 28 -5.55 -10.90 2.48
N VAL A 29 -5.86 -10.19 1.40
CA VAL A 29 -6.87 -9.13 1.40
C VAL A 29 -8.11 -9.59 0.66
N SER A 30 -9.26 -9.37 1.27
CA SER A 30 -10.58 -9.71 0.72
C SER A 30 -11.49 -8.51 0.85
N MET A 31 -11.96 -7.97 -0.28
CA MET A 31 -12.81 -6.78 -0.38
C MET A 31 -14.11 -7.12 -1.13
N ALA A 32 -15.12 -6.25 -1.03
CA ALA A 32 -16.41 -6.39 -1.68
C ALA A 32 -17.04 -7.78 -1.43
N ASN A 33 -17.12 -8.18 -0.16
CA ASN A 33 -17.65 -9.49 0.26
C ASN A 33 -16.96 -10.68 -0.44
N GLY A 34 -15.64 -10.59 -0.68
CA GLY A 34 -14.84 -11.66 -1.27
C GLY A 34 -14.79 -11.67 -2.78
N SER A 35 -15.45 -10.74 -3.48
CA SER A 35 -15.39 -10.65 -4.94
C SER A 35 -14.06 -10.11 -5.47
N VAL A 36 -13.30 -9.41 -4.64
CA VAL A 36 -11.95 -8.90 -4.91
C VAL A 36 -10.99 -9.47 -3.89
N GLN A 37 -10.02 -10.26 -4.33
CA GLN A 37 -9.05 -10.92 -3.48
C GLN A 37 -7.65 -10.81 -4.08
N PHE A 38 -6.67 -10.51 -3.22
CA PHE A 38 -5.26 -10.45 -3.62
C PHE A 38 -4.35 -10.65 -2.40
N HIS A 39 -3.04 -10.85 -2.68
CA HIS A 39 -2.01 -10.93 -1.65
C HIS A 39 -1.06 -9.76 -1.81
N THR A 40 -0.61 -9.19 -0.70
CA THR A 40 0.48 -8.21 -0.71
C THR A 40 1.84 -8.92 -0.61
N PRO A 41 2.95 -8.30 -1.06
CA PRO A 41 4.29 -8.73 -0.64
C PRO A 41 4.44 -8.73 0.87
N ASP A 42 5.31 -9.62 1.39
CA ASP A 42 5.47 -9.90 2.83
C ASP A 42 5.87 -8.68 3.67
N ASP A 43 6.57 -7.73 3.08
CA ASP A 43 7.10 -6.54 3.76
C ASP A 43 6.18 -5.31 3.68
N TRP A 44 5.04 -5.41 2.97
CA TRP A 44 4.11 -4.29 2.87
C TRP A 44 3.24 -4.19 4.13
N VAL A 45 3.07 -2.96 4.62
CA VAL A 45 2.35 -2.69 5.86
C VAL A 45 0.99 -2.06 5.54
N ASP A 46 -0.09 -2.69 5.96
CA ASP A 46 -1.43 -2.08 5.89
C ASP A 46 -1.49 -0.90 6.87
N ILE A 47 -1.74 0.30 6.34
CA ILE A 47 -1.76 1.54 7.11
C ILE A 47 -3.14 2.21 7.13
N LEU A 48 -4.06 1.74 6.32
CA LEU A 48 -5.45 2.18 6.32
C LEU A 48 -6.35 1.11 5.71
N ASP A 49 -7.35 0.71 6.46
CA ASP A 49 -8.47 -0.12 6.03
C ASP A 49 -9.78 0.64 6.33
N THR A 50 -10.56 0.91 5.30
CA THR A 50 -11.89 1.52 5.44
C THR A 50 -12.94 0.63 4.78
N GLN A 51 -13.98 0.33 5.52
CA GLN A 51 -15.13 -0.42 5.04
C GLN A 51 -16.21 0.51 4.48
N GLY A 52 -17.05 0.01 3.60
CA GLY A 52 -18.19 0.75 3.04
C GLY A 52 -18.12 0.92 1.52
N ASP A 53 -18.59 2.07 1.00
CA ASP A 53 -18.53 2.39 -0.43
C ASP A 53 -18.04 3.82 -0.64
N PRO A 54 -16.78 3.97 -1.07
CA PRO A 54 -15.82 2.93 -1.45
C PRO A 54 -15.19 2.22 -0.25
N GLU A 55 -14.85 0.95 -0.43
CA GLU A 55 -13.93 0.20 0.42
C GLU A 55 -12.49 0.46 -0.03
N VAL A 56 -11.57 0.74 0.91
CA VAL A 56 -10.21 1.18 0.58
C VAL A 56 -9.19 0.50 1.49
N HIS A 57 -8.15 -0.09 0.90
CA HIS A 57 -6.93 -0.51 1.59
C HIS A 57 -5.73 0.29 1.10
N VAL A 58 -4.90 0.75 2.02
CA VAL A 58 -3.65 1.45 1.71
C VAL A 58 -2.48 0.74 2.37
N PHE A 59 -1.51 0.36 1.57
CA PHE A 59 -0.29 -0.30 2.01
C PHE A 59 0.89 0.65 1.87
N GLN A 60 1.67 0.78 2.94
CA GLN A 60 2.99 1.37 2.88
C GLN A 60 3.97 0.33 2.34
N VAL A 61 4.76 0.74 1.35
CA VAL A 61 5.90 -0.05 0.86
C VAL A 61 7.16 0.47 1.55
N PRO A 62 7.83 -0.36 2.36
CA PRO A 62 9.01 0.06 3.10
C PRO A 62 10.15 0.52 2.17
N ASP A 63 10.72 1.66 2.52
CA ASP A 63 11.92 2.21 1.90
C ASP A 63 12.86 2.65 3.03
N SER A 64 13.95 1.93 3.23
CA SER A 64 14.93 2.20 4.29
C SER A 64 15.91 3.32 3.95
N SER A 65 15.85 3.86 2.72
CA SER A 65 16.70 4.95 2.26
C SER A 65 16.36 6.28 2.94
N PRO A 66 17.22 7.30 2.83
CA PRO A 66 16.89 8.67 3.29
C PRO A 66 15.58 9.18 2.69
N THR A 67 15.27 8.86 1.42
CA THR A 67 14.02 9.25 0.77
C THR A 67 12.81 8.65 1.50
N GLY A 68 12.84 7.36 1.87
CA GLY A 68 11.75 6.66 2.54
C GLY A 68 11.45 7.18 3.96
N LYS A 69 12.40 7.89 4.59
CA LYS A 69 12.20 8.53 5.90
C LYS A 69 11.35 9.80 5.84
N VAL A 70 11.26 10.43 4.66
CA VAL A 70 10.57 11.72 4.47
C VAL A 70 9.44 11.65 3.45
N SER A 71 9.36 10.58 2.68
CA SER A 71 8.40 10.42 1.58
C SER A 71 7.85 9.00 1.54
N LEU A 72 6.54 8.89 1.66
CA LEU A 72 5.86 7.60 1.74
C LEU A 72 5.61 7.00 0.35
N SER A 73 6.14 5.79 0.12
CA SER A 73 5.72 4.95 -1.01
C SER A 73 4.52 4.12 -0.59
N ARG A 74 3.44 4.14 -1.38
CA ARG A 74 2.20 3.48 -1.01
C ARG A 74 1.48 2.87 -2.20
N VAL A 75 0.70 1.85 -1.91
CA VAL A 75 -0.20 1.21 -2.86
C VAL A 75 -1.61 1.23 -2.28
N THR A 76 -2.56 1.70 -3.07
CA THR A 76 -3.96 1.79 -2.68
C THR A 76 -4.79 0.89 -3.59
N VAL A 77 -5.65 0.07 -2.99
CA VAL A 77 -6.71 -0.64 -3.70
C VAL A 77 -8.04 -0.05 -3.23
N THR A 78 -8.83 0.42 -4.18
CA THR A 78 -10.17 0.97 -3.93
C THR A 78 -11.19 0.13 -4.68
N VAL A 79 -12.26 -0.26 -3.99
CA VAL A 79 -13.40 -0.97 -4.57
C VAL A 79 -14.64 -0.14 -4.36
N LYS A 80 -15.33 0.21 -5.46
CA LYS A 80 -16.54 1.01 -5.45
C LYS A 80 -17.68 0.28 -6.14
N GLN A 81 -18.85 0.24 -5.52
CA GLN A 81 -20.07 -0.25 -6.16
C GLN A 81 -20.41 0.61 -7.39
N VAL A 82 -20.70 -0.04 -8.51
CA VAL A 82 -21.17 0.60 -9.74
C VAL A 82 -22.26 -0.26 -10.36
N ALA A 83 -23.26 0.38 -10.97
CA ALA A 83 -24.42 -0.35 -11.51
C ALA A 83 -24.04 -1.23 -12.72
N ASP A 84 -23.17 -0.71 -13.58
CA ASP A 84 -22.84 -1.30 -14.86
C ASP A 84 -21.51 -0.73 -15.43
N ILE A 85 -21.21 -1.09 -16.67
CA ILE A 85 -20.02 -0.61 -17.38
C ILE A 85 -20.02 0.90 -17.60
N SER A 86 -21.20 1.53 -17.74
CA SER A 86 -21.30 2.99 -17.87
C SER A 86 -20.92 3.69 -16.55
N GLY A 87 -21.41 3.18 -15.43
CA GLY A 87 -21.00 3.63 -14.10
C GLY A 87 -19.50 3.45 -13.85
N PHE A 88 -18.92 2.34 -14.31
CA PHE A 88 -17.48 2.13 -14.28
C PHE A 88 -16.72 3.18 -15.12
N GLN A 89 -17.14 3.43 -16.35
CA GLN A 89 -16.52 4.44 -17.21
C GLN A 89 -16.59 5.83 -16.59
N GLN A 90 -17.72 6.18 -15.97
CA GLN A 90 -17.88 7.44 -15.25
C GLN A 90 -16.93 7.52 -14.02
N TYR A 91 -16.80 6.43 -13.27
CA TYR A 91 -15.86 6.36 -12.16
C TYR A 91 -14.42 6.61 -12.62
N VAL A 92 -13.96 5.91 -13.67
CA VAL A 92 -12.62 6.10 -14.25
C VAL A 92 -12.42 7.54 -14.71
N ALA A 93 -13.38 8.10 -15.47
CA ALA A 93 -13.30 9.47 -15.96
C ALA A 93 -13.20 10.49 -14.82
N THR A 94 -14.05 10.33 -13.78
CA THR A 94 -14.04 11.23 -12.63
C THR A 94 -12.76 11.14 -11.82
N THR A 95 -12.23 9.93 -11.62
CA THR A 95 -11.01 9.72 -10.83
C THR A 95 -9.78 10.20 -11.59
N SER A 96 -9.65 9.88 -12.88
CA SER A 96 -8.54 10.35 -13.71
C SER A 96 -8.55 11.88 -13.89
N ALA A 97 -9.73 12.52 -13.94
CA ALA A 97 -9.81 13.98 -13.99
C ALA A 97 -9.22 14.66 -12.74
N LYS A 98 -9.31 14.03 -11.57
CA LYS A 98 -8.67 14.56 -10.34
C LYS A 98 -7.14 14.56 -10.43
N ALA A 99 -6.56 13.60 -11.15
CA ALA A 99 -5.12 13.55 -11.35
C ALA A 99 -4.62 14.73 -12.20
N LEU A 100 -5.39 15.16 -13.21
CA LEU A 100 -5.00 16.25 -14.13
C LEU A 100 -4.79 17.61 -13.44
N VAL A 101 -5.40 17.81 -12.27
CA VAL A 101 -5.30 19.07 -11.51
C VAL A 101 -4.24 19.02 -10.42
N LEU A 102 -3.53 17.92 -10.28
CA LEU A 102 -2.42 17.81 -9.31
C LEU A 102 -1.27 18.75 -9.70
N PRO A 103 -0.62 19.40 -8.73
CA PRO A 103 0.55 20.23 -9.00
C PRO A 103 1.62 19.46 -9.77
N GLY A 104 2.18 20.06 -10.82
CA GLY A 104 3.25 19.48 -11.61
C GLY A 104 2.87 18.18 -12.36
N TYR A 105 1.58 17.97 -12.63
CA TYR A 105 1.11 16.83 -13.42
C TYR A 105 1.79 16.76 -14.78
N LYS A 106 2.30 15.58 -15.12
CA LYS A 106 2.84 15.25 -16.45
C LYS A 106 2.49 13.81 -16.79
N ALA A 107 1.65 13.60 -17.81
CA ALA A 107 1.36 12.28 -18.32
C ALA A 107 2.63 11.63 -18.91
N ALA A 108 2.82 10.34 -18.70
CA ALA A 108 3.81 9.57 -19.44
C ALA A 108 3.41 9.41 -20.90
N ALA A 109 4.40 9.22 -21.79
CA ALA A 109 4.27 9.25 -23.27
C ALA A 109 3.42 8.11 -23.76
N ALA A 110 2.47 7.59 -23.42
CA ALA A 110 1.42 6.65 -23.80
C ALA A 110 1.05 5.68 -22.66
N ALA A 111 -0.24 5.57 -22.40
CA ALA A 111 -0.76 4.53 -21.52
C ALA A 111 -0.63 3.18 -22.24
N PRO A 112 0.13 2.22 -21.70
CA PRO A 112 0.40 0.96 -22.40
C PRO A 112 -0.81 0.04 -22.50
N LYS A 113 -1.93 0.34 -21.80
CA LYS A 113 -3.15 -0.48 -21.75
C LYS A 113 -4.39 0.38 -21.51
N PRO A 114 -5.58 -0.06 -21.98
CA PRO A 114 -6.84 0.59 -21.60
C PRO A 114 -7.00 0.71 -20.08
N ASN A 115 -7.63 1.79 -19.64
CA ASN A 115 -7.88 2.09 -18.22
C ASN A 115 -6.59 2.05 -17.35
N THR A 116 -5.44 2.43 -17.96
CA THR A 116 -4.15 2.53 -17.27
C THR A 116 -3.60 3.93 -17.48
N PHE A 117 -3.29 4.61 -16.39
CA PHE A 117 -2.75 5.98 -16.40
C PHE A 117 -1.41 5.99 -15.69
N VAL A 118 -0.38 6.48 -16.37
CA VAL A 118 0.96 6.65 -15.79
C VAL A 118 1.33 8.11 -15.92
N TYR A 119 1.68 8.72 -14.81
CA TYR A 119 2.01 10.14 -14.78
C TYR A 119 2.94 10.46 -13.59
N THR A 120 3.44 11.68 -13.57
CA THR A 120 4.10 12.25 -12.40
C THR A 120 3.33 13.47 -11.92
N ALA A 121 3.33 13.71 -10.60
CA ALA A 121 2.74 14.89 -9.99
C ALA A 121 3.42 15.17 -8.64
N GLN A 122 3.15 16.32 -8.03
CA GLN A 122 3.72 16.69 -6.74
C GLN A 122 2.69 16.51 -5.62
N GLU A 123 3.14 15.92 -4.51
CA GLU A 123 2.46 15.96 -3.22
C GLU A 123 3.40 16.58 -2.20
N ASN A 124 2.96 17.64 -1.51
CA ASN A 124 3.75 18.35 -0.48
C ASN A 124 5.18 18.73 -0.94
N GLY A 125 5.30 19.14 -2.21
CA GLY A 125 6.58 19.54 -2.79
C GLY A 125 7.48 18.39 -3.27
N VAL A 126 7.10 17.14 -3.04
CA VAL A 126 7.82 15.96 -3.52
C VAL A 126 7.22 15.49 -4.83
N GLN A 127 8.08 15.22 -5.82
CA GLN A 127 7.66 14.66 -7.12
C GLN A 127 7.46 13.16 -6.99
N TYR A 128 6.27 12.68 -7.30
CA TYR A 128 5.89 11.26 -7.30
C TYR A 128 5.65 10.72 -8.70
N SER A 129 5.89 9.42 -8.87
CA SER A 129 5.46 8.62 -10.00
C SER A 129 4.22 7.83 -9.62
N TYR A 130 3.21 7.93 -10.45
CA TYR A 130 1.91 7.27 -10.30
C TYR A 130 1.72 6.23 -11.40
N SER A 131 1.13 5.11 -11.03
CA SER A 131 0.54 4.13 -11.93
C SER A 131 -0.84 3.77 -11.42
N GLU A 132 -1.87 4.08 -12.19
CA GLU A 132 -3.27 3.78 -11.86
C GLU A 132 -3.82 2.82 -12.90
N ARG A 133 -4.54 1.80 -12.42
CA ARG A 133 -5.17 0.77 -13.25
C ARG A 133 -6.58 0.51 -12.75
N TYR A 134 -7.52 0.32 -13.67
CA TYR A 134 -8.93 0.17 -13.34
C TYR A 134 -9.52 -1.05 -14.03
N TRP A 135 -10.38 -1.77 -13.31
CA TRP A 135 -11.13 -2.94 -13.82
C TRP A 135 -12.59 -2.87 -13.39
N PHE A 136 -13.47 -3.35 -14.25
CA PHE A 136 -14.86 -3.64 -13.91
C PHE A 136 -14.99 -5.14 -13.63
N LYS A 137 -15.49 -5.50 -12.45
CA LYS A 137 -15.61 -6.89 -12.02
C LYS A 137 -16.83 -7.05 -11.12
N ASN A 138 -17.80 -7.89 -11.54
CA ASN A 138 -18.94 -8.26 -10.69
C ASN A 138 -19.70 -7.08 -10.04
N GLY A 139 -19.96 -6.02 -10.81
CA GLY A 139 -20.71 -4.85 -10.31
C GLY A 139 -19.88 -3.89 -9.47
N VAL A 140 -18.56 -4.02 -9.46
CA VAL A 140 -17.67 -3.07 -8.81
C VAL A 140 -16.62 -2.50 -9.76
N ALA A 141 -16.26 -1.24 -9.55
CA ALA A 141 -15.06 -0.63 -10.09
C ALA A 141 -13.91 -0.91 -9.11
N VAL A 142 -12.84 -1.50 -9.61
CA VAL A 142 -11.61 -1.75 -8.85
C VAL A 142 -10.53 -0.82 -9.35
N GLU A 143 -9.90 -0.05 -8.46
CA GLU A 143 -8.76 0.82 -8.74
C GLU A 143 -7.54 0.30 -8.00
N LEU A 144 -6.42 0.17 -8.69
CA LEU A 144 -5.09 -0.01 -8.10
C LEU A 144 -4.26 1.22 -8.40
N ARG A 145 -3.84 1.93 -7.36
CA ARG A 145 -2.94 3.07 -7.47
C ARG A 145 -1.61 2.75 -6.79
N CYS A 146 -0.53 2.77 -7.55
CA CYS A 146 0.83 2.61 -7.06
C CYS A 146 1.56 3.95 -7.12
N LEU A 147 2.08 4.40 -5.99
CA LEU A 147 2.67 5.71 -5.80
C LEU A 147 4.02 5.61 -5.11
N ARG A 148 5.05 6.17 -5.71
CA ARG A 148 6.40 6.26 -5.14
C ARG A 148 7.07 7.58 -5.48
N PRO A 149 8.02 8.08 -4.67
CA PRO A 149 8.86 9.20 -5.08
C PRO A 149 9.52 8.92 -6.44
N SER A 150 9.51 9.91 -7.33
CA SER A 150 10.10 9.76 -8.68
C SER A 150 11.60 9.56 -8.61
N GLN A 151 12.24 10.21 -7.63
CA GLN A 151 13.65 10.03 -7.29
C GLN A 151 13.71 9.44 -5.88
N SER A 152 14.38 8.29 -5.75
CA SER A 152 14.57 7.62 -4.47
C SER A 152 16.00 7.09 -4.38
N ASP A 153 16.60 7.27 -3.21
CA ASP A 153 17.91 6.75 -2.87
C ASP A 153 17.90 5.22 -2.64
N ALA A 154 16.73 4.59 -2.62
CA ALA A 154 16.58 3.13 -2.50
C ALA A 154 17.14 2.34 -3.70
N GLY A 155 17.36 3.01 -4.82
CA GLY A 155 18.01 2.43 -6.00
C GLY A 155 17.09 1.59 -6.89
N ALA A 156 17.70 1.07 -7.97
CA ALA A 156 16.97 0.38 -9.04
C ALA A 156 16.33 -0.96 -8.59
N ALA A 157 16.99 -1.69 -7.70
CA ALA A 157 16.49 -2.98 -7.21
C ALA A 157 15.19 -2.81 -6.40
N TRP A 158 15.14 -1.82 -5.51
CA TRP A 158 13.95 -1.49 -4.76
C TRP A 158 12.81 -1.04 -5.68
N LYS A 159 13.11 -0.16 -6.64
CA LYS A 159 12.14 0.27 -7.64
C LYS A 159 11.52 -0.91 -8.41
N ALA A 160 12.36 -1.85 -8.85
CA ALA A 160 11.90 -3.04 -9.56
C ALA A 160 11.03 -3.95 -8.65
N ALA A 161 11.38 -4.10 -7.37
CA ALA A 161 10.58 -4.83 -6.39
C ALA A 161 9.22 -4.17 -6.16
N PHE A 162 9.17 -2.83 -6.01
CA PHE A 162 7.93 -2.06 -5.92
C PHE A 162 7.02 -2.29 -7.13
N GLU A 163 7.56 -2.15 -8.35
CA GLU A 163 6.80 -2.33 -9.59
C GLU A 163 6.29 -3.77 -9.73
N LYS A 164 7.13 -4.76 -9.38
CA LYS A 164 6.73 -6.18 -9.36
C LYS A 164 5.60 -6.44 -8.37
N GLY A 165 5.63 -5.86 -7.17
CA GLY A 165 4.56 -5.98 -6.18
C GLY A 165 3.23 -5.42 -6.70
N CYS A 166 3.26 -4.24 -7.34
CA CYS A 166 2.09 -3.67 -8.00
C CYS A 166 1.54 -4.57 -9.11
N ASP A 167 2.41 -5.18 -9.91
CA ASP A 167 2.01 -6.08 -11.00
C ASP A 167 1.44 -7.40 -10.47
N MET A 168 1.94 -7.91 -9.35
CA MET A 168 1.39 -9.10 -8.67
C MET A 168 -0.05 -8.85 -8.20
N ILE A 169 -0.32 -7.72 -7.55
CA ILE A 169 -1.68 -7.33 -7.15
C ILE A 169 -2.55 -7.15 -8.40
N ALA A 170 -2.11 -6.39 -9.39
CA ALA A 170 -2.85 -6.15 -10.64
C ALA A 170 -3.25 -7.44 -11.36
N ALA A 171 -2.42 -8.49 -11.29
CA ALA A 171 -2.71 -9.79 -11.90
C ALA A 171 -3.90 -10.51 -11.24
N LYS A 172 -4.20 -10.22 -9.97
CA LYS A 172 -5.32 -10.79 -9.22
C LYS A 172 -6.60 -9.96 -9.34
N LEU A 173 -6.49 -8.68 -9.63
CA LEU A 173 -7.62 -7.74 -9.72
C LEU A 173 -8.36 -7.77 -11.06
N LYS A 174 -7.80 -8.42 -12.08
CA LYS A 174 -8.40 -8.54 -13.43
C LYS A 174 -9.69 -9.34 -13.44
#